data_91dc4b768c06b737b8e992ee30e701f9
#
_entry.id   91dc4b768c06b737b8e992ee30e701f9
#
_cell.length_a   1.000
_cell.length_b   1.000
_cell.length_c   1.000
_cell.angle_alpha   90.00
_cell.angle_beta   90.00
_cell.angle_gamma   90.00
#
_symmetry.space_group_name_H-M   'P 1'
#
loop_
_entity.id
_entity.type
_entity.pdbx_description
1 polymer ?
#
loop_
_entity_poly.entity_id
_entity_poly.type
_entity_poly.pdbx_seq_one_letter_code
_entity_poly.pdbx_strand_id
1 'polypeptide(L)'
;MANEHRPKLIIAGGSAIPRTIDFEKIRSIADSVGAYVLADVAHFAGLIAAGEYPSPFPHCHVATTTTHKTLRGPRGGMILTNDADLAKKFNSAIFPGIQGGPLMHVIAAKAVAFGEALRPDFKQYIKQVIKNAQALSDELIKGGLDTVTHGTDTHVLLVDLRPKGVKGNTTEKALERAHITCNKNGVPFDPEKPAVTSGIRLGSPAGTTRGFDENDFRQIGRWIIEVVDGLAENGEEGNSAVEEKVKSEVATLCAKYPLYPNL
;
A
#
# COMPACT_ATOMS: atom_id res chain seq x y z
N MET A 1 -17.60 19.46 -8.95
CA MET A 1 -16.81 19.57 -7.70
C MET A 1 -15.72 20.64 -7.80
N ALA A 2 -14.61 20.52 -8.59
CA ALA A 2 -13.55 21.56 -8.58
C ALA A 2 -14.09 22.96 -8.94
N ASN A 3 -14.91 23.09 -9.97
CA ASN A 3 -15.56 24.34 -10.36
C ASN A 3 -16.55 24.88 -9.32
N GLU A 4 -17.15 24.01 -8.55
CA GLU A 4 -18.13 24.34 -7.50
C GLU A 4 -17.43 24.83 -6.23
N HIS A 5 -16.39 24.08 -5.79
CA HIS A 5 -15.71 24.35 -4.51
C HIS A 5 -14.49 25.27 -4.62
N ARG A 6 -13.98 25.49 -5.84
CA ARG A 6 -12.82 26.36 -6.09
C ARG A 6 -11.66 26.16 -5.10
N PRO A 7 -11.16 24.92 -4.93
CA PRO A 7 -10.08 24.67 -3.97
C PRO A 7 -8.81 25.42 -4.38
N LYS A 8 -8.00 25.82 -3.40
CA LYS A 8 -6.65 26.38 -3.64
C LYS A 8 -5.59 25.29 -3.82
N LEU A 9 -5.87 24.09 -3.34
CA LEU A 9 -4.97 22.93 -3.38
C LEU A 9 -5.81 21.68 -3.63
N ILE A 10 -5.36 20.85 -4.57
CA ILE A 10 -5.86 19.49 -4.78
C ILE A 10 -4.78 18.50 -4.35
N ILE A 11 -5.11 17.61 -3.43
CA ILE A 11 -4.23 16.53 -2.98
C ILE A 11 -4.61 15.27 -3.75
N ALA A 12 -3.64 14.71 -4.48
CA ALA A 12 -3.78 13.47 -5.25
C ALA A 12 -2.90 12.38 -4.64
N GLY A 13 -3.52 11.31 -4.18
CA GLY A 13 -2.80 10.19 -3.54
C GLY A 13 -3.74 9.31 -2.75
N GLY A 14 -3.22 8.25 -2.17
CA GLY A 14 -4.00 7.35 -1.33
C GLY A 14 -3.20 6.16 -0.82
N SER A 15 -3.69 5.58 0.27
CA SER A 15 -3.06 4.44 0.94
C SER A 15 -3.73 3.09 0.64
N ALA A 16 -4.87 3.11 -0.04
CA ALA A 16 -5.67 1.92 -0.35
C ALA A 16 -6.23 1.94 -1.79
N ILE A 17 -5.66 2.77 -2.66
CA ILE A 17 -6.07 2.85 -4.07
C ILE A 17 -5.28 1.80 -4.85
N PRO A 18 -5.95 0.78 -5.41
CA PRO A 18 -5.25 -0.29 -6.13
C PRO A 18 -4.97 0.03 -7.60
N ARG A 19 -5.43 1.19 -8.10
CA ARG A 19 -5.29 1.62 -9.50
C ARG A 19 -4.36 2.79 -9.68
N THR A 20 -3.88 2.95 -10.90
CA THR A 20 -3.05 4.09 -11.32
C THR A 20 -3.81 5.41 -11.21
N ILE A 21 -3.13 6.44 -10.72
CA ILE A 21 -3.66 7.80 -10.66
C ILE A 21 -3.23 8.55 -11.93
N ASP A 22 -4.20 9.16 -12.60
CA ASP A 22 -3.96 10.02 -13.77
C ASP A 22 -3.61 11.44 -13.30
N PHE A 23 -2.31 11.69 -13.10
CA PHE A 23 -1.82 12.99 -12.64
C PHE A 23 -2.02 14.09 -13.68
N GLU A 24 -1.97 13.78 -14.97
CA GLU A 24 -2.20 14.74 -16.06
C GLU A 24 -3.62 15.28 -16.03
N LYS A 25 -4.61 14.40 -15.89
CA LYS A 25 -6.01 14.77 -15.76
C LYS A 25 -6.26 15.60 -14.50
N ILE A 26 -5.66 15.22 -13.37
CA ILE A 26 -5.76 15.98 -12.12
C ILE A 26 -5.16 17.39 -12.30
N ARG A 27 -4.02 17.50 -12.99
CA ARG A 27 -3.41 18.79 -13.30
C ARG A 27 -4.33 19.67 -14.17
N SER A 28 -4.90 19.12 -15.22
CA SER A 28 -5.86 19.84 -16.06
C SER A 28 -7.07 20.37 -15.27
N ILE A 29 -7.60 19.55 -14.35
CA ILE A 29 -8.69 19.98 -13.45
C ILE A 29 -8.24 21.10 -12.53
N ALA A 30 -7.05 21.01 -11.94
CA ALA A 30 -6.51 22.01 -11.05
C ALA A 30 -6.27 23.36 -11.76
N ASP A 31 -5.71 23.32 -12.96
CA ASP A 31 -5.47 24.52 -13.78
C ASP A 31 -6.77 25.24 -14.13
N SER A 32 -7.87 24.50 -14.37
CA SER A 32 -9.18 25.10 -14.67
C SER A 32 -9.76 25.96 -13.55
N VAL A 33 -9.26 25.82 -12.32
CA VAL A 33 -9.71 26.58 -11.13
C VAL A 33 -8.57 27.36 -10.45
N GLY A 34 -7.36 27.33 -11.02
CA GLY A 34 -6.17 27.99 -10.46
C GLY A 34 -5.65 27.34 -9.18
N ALA A 35 -5.83 26.03 -9.01
CA ALA A 35 -5.39 25.29 -7.83
C ALA A 35 -3.97 24.74 -7.98
N TYR A 36 -3.25 24.62 -6.86
CA TYR A 36 -2.05 23.80 -6.79
C TYR A 36 -2.38 22.30 -6.77
N VAL A 37 -1.45 21.46 -7.24
CA VAL A 37 -1.51 20.01 -7.11
C VAL A 37 -0.38 19.52 -6.22
N LEU A 38 -0.73 18.84 -5.13
CA LEU A 38 0.17 18.06 -4.30
C LEU A 38 -0.08 16.58 -4.58
N ALA A 39 0.95 15.86 -5.05
CA ALA A 39 0.88 14.41 -5.22
C ALA A 39 1.49 13.73 -3.99
N ASP A 40 0.65 13.10 -3.15
CA ASP A 40 1.16 12.22 -2.09
C ASP A 40 1.35 10.81 -2.64
N VAL A 41 2.60 10.50 -2.99
CA VAL A 41 2.98 9.23 -3.60
C VAL A 41 3.64 8.28 -2.60
N ALA A 42 3.43 8.48 -1.31
CA ALA A 42 4.07 7.69 -0.26
C ALA A 42 3.93 6.17 -0.44
N HIS A 43 2.79 5.69 -0.93
CA HIS A 43 2.59 4.27 -1.23
C HIS A 43 3.25 3.82 -2.53
N PHE A 44 3.35 4.70 -3.52
CA PHE A 44 3.74 4.34 -4.89
C PHE A 44 5.19 4.72 -5.23
N ALA A 45 5.91 5.40 -4.34
CA ALA A 45 7.23 5.97 -4.65
C ALA A 45 8.25 4.93 -5.13
N GLY A 46 8.24 3.71 -4.59
CA GLY A 46 9.09 2.63 -5.08
C GLY A 46 8.72 2.16 -6.49
N LEU A 47 7.42 2.11 -6.80
CA LEU A 47 6.93 1.76 -8.14
C LEU A 47 7.30 2.85 -9.15
N ILE A 48 7.20 4.12 -8.76
CA ILE A 48 7.61 5.27 -9.59
C ILE A 48 9.11 5.23 -9.85
N ALA A 49 9.93 5.01 -8.81
CA ALA A 49 11.39 4.93 -8.94
C ALA A 49 11.83 3.78 -9.87
N ALA A 50 11.09 2.69 -9.88
CA ALA A 50 11.33 1.55 -10.79
C ALA A 50 10.78 1.77 -12.21
N GLY A 51 10.01 2.84 -12.45
CA GLY A 51 9.34 3.09 -13.75
C GLY A 51 8.13 2.20 -14.00
N GLU A 52 7.53 1.61 -12.98
CA GLU A 52 6.36 0.72 -13.07
C GLU A 52 5.05 1.42 -12.60
N TYR A 53 5.10 2.73 -12.38
CA TYR A 53 3.95 3.58 -12.08
C TYR A 53 4.19 4.99 -12.62
N PRO A 54 3.17 5.71 -13.08
CA PRO A 54 3.33 7.06 -13.63
C PRO A 54 4.00 8.03 -12.65
N SER A 55 4.96 8.80 -13.14
CA SER A 55 5.54 9.89 -12.38
C SER A 55 4.51 11.01 -12.18
N PRO A 56 4.41 11.61 -10.97
CA PRO A 56 3.59 12.79 -10.78
C PRO A 56 4.16 14.03 -11.50
N PHE A 57 5.47 14.03 -11.83
CA PHE A 57 6.09 15.12 -12.59
C PHE A 57 6.03 14.84 -14.10
N PRO A 58 5.74 15.87 -14.92
CA PRO A 58 5.65 17.30 -14.59
C PRO A 58 4.26 17.80 -14.12
N HIS A 59 3.31 16.91 -13.85
CA HIS A 59 1.91 17.26 -13.65
C HIS A 59 1.57 17.81 -12.25
N CYS A 60 2.42 17.62 -11.25
CA CYS A 60 2.21 18.22 -9.92
C CYS A 60 3.18 19.39 -9.64
N HIS A 61 2.77 20.28 -8.73
CA HIS A 61 3.63 21.38 -8.24
C HIS A 61 4.56 20.88 -7.13
N VAL A 62 4.10 19.92 -6.35
CA VAL A 62 4.85 19.32 -5.26
C VAL A 62 4.44 17.83 -5.12
N ALA A 63 5.41 16.98 -4.83
CA ALA A 63 5.18 15.62 -4.43
C ALA A 63 5.69 15.38 -3.02
N THR A 64 4.92 14.62 -2.23
CA THR A 64 5.34 14.14 -0.91
C THR A 64 5.45 12.62 -0.92
N THR A 65 6.41 12.08 -0.20
CA THR A 65 6.56 10.64 -0.02
C THR A 65 7.16 10.29 1.32
N THR A 66 6.93 9.06 1.74
CA THR A 66 7.72 8.39 2.78
C THR A 66 8.85 7.60 2.14
N THR A 67 9.92 7.34 2.91
CA THR A 67 11.06 6.55 2.45
C THR A 67 11.00 5.08 2.86
N HIS A 68 10.10 4.70 3.76
CA HIS A 68 10.03 3.39 4.42
C HIS A 68 8.91 2.46 3.94
N LYS A 69 8.22 2.79 2.84
CA LYS A 69 7.20 1.92 2.22
C LYS A 69 7.82 1.19 1.02
N THR A 70 7.26 1.31 -0.17
CA THR A 70 7.76 0.63 -1.37
C THR A 70 9.19 1.01 -1.78
N LEU A 71 9.71 2.16 -1.32
CA LEU A 71 11.13 2.52 -1.48
C LEU A 71 12.10 1.68 -0.62
N ARG A 72 11.62 0.93 0.38
CA ARG A 72 12.40 0.05 1.27
C ARG A 72 13.51 0.75 2.06
N GLY A 73 13.36 2.04 2.33
CA GLY A 73 14.35 2.83 3.08
C GLY A 73 14.02 2.98 4.57
N PRO A 74 14.76 3.83 5.28
CA PRO A 74 14.52 4.13 6.68
C PRO A 74 13.23 4.94 6.86
N ARG A 75 12.69 4.97 8.08
CA ARG A 75 11.55 5.83 8.41
C ARG A 75 11.89 7.29 8.22
N GLY A 76 11.09 7.97 7.42
CA GLY A 76 11.25 9.38 7.10
C GLY A 76 10.34 9.79 5.96
N GLY A 77 10.39 11.06 5.59
CA GLY A 77 9.66 11.65 4.48
C GLY A 77 10.56 12.50 3.59
N MET A 78 10.01 12.85 2.43
CA MET A 78 10.61 13.81 1.49
C MET A 78 9.53 14.69 0.89
N ILE A 79 9.93 15.92 0.55
CA ILE A 79 9.17 16.84 -0.28
C ILE A 79 9.98 17.09 -1.55
N LEU A 80 9.36 16.99 -2.70
CA LEU A 80 9.97 17.14 -4.01
C LEU A 80 9.22 18.21 -4.81
N THR A 81 9.95 19.09 -5.47
CA THR A 81 9.38 20.09 -6.38
C THR A 81 10.42 20.51 -7.40
N ASN A 82 9.97 20.88 -8.60
CA ASN A 82 10.79 21.50 -9.65
C ASN A 82 10.74 23.03 -9.59
N ASP A 83 9.94 23.60 -8.68
CA ASP A 83 9.79 25.05 -8.50
C ASP A 83 10.76 25.55 -7.41
N ALA A 84 11.73 26.39 -7.80
CA ALA A 84 12.74 26.90 -6.89
C ALA A 84 12.19 27.81 -5.77
N ASP A 85 11.10 28.55 -6.03
CA ASP A 85 10.48 29.39 -5.02
C ASP A 85 9.66 28.62 -4.02
N LEU A 86 8.97 27.56 -4.46
CA LEU A 86 8.35 26.59 -3.56
C LEU A 86 9.40 25.87 -2.73
N ALA A 87 10.52 25.45 -3.32
CA ALA A 87 11.62 24.79 -2.60
C ALA A 87 12.17 25.66 -1.47
N LYS A 88 12.38 26.97 -1.71
CA LYS A 88 12.80 27.92 -0.66
C LYS A 88 11.79 28.01 0.48
N LYS A 89 10.49 28.09 0.15
CA LYS A 89 9.41 28.15 1.15
C LYS A 89 9.35 26.87 1.98
N PHE A 90 9.45 25.70 1.36
CA PHE A 90 9.45 24.42 2.06
C PHE A 90 10.67 24.26 2.97
N ASN A 91 11.86 24.61 2.49
CA ASN A 91 13.07 24.58 3.31
C ASN A 91 12.95 25.47 4.55
N SER A 92 12.47 26.69 4.39
CA SER A 92 12.24 27.63 5.51
C SER A 92 11.15 27.15 6.47
N ALA A 93 10.08 26.54 5.96
CA ALA A 93 9.01 26.00 6.79
C ALA A 93 9.49 24.78 7.60
N ILE A 94 10.36 23.95 7.03
CA ILE A 94 10.94 22.81 7.72
C ILE A 94 11.96 23.28 8.74
N PHE A 95 12.96 24.05 8.33
CA PHE A 95 13.99 24.55 9.23
C PHE A 95 14.22 26.05 9.00
N PRO A 96 14.10 26.90 10.02
CA PRO A 96 13.86 26.56 11.44
C PRO A 96 12.37 26.49 11.84
N GLY A 97 11.44 26.42 10.87
CA GLY A 97 10.00 26.56 11.14
C GLY A 97 9.44 25.50 12.10
N ILE A 98 9.54 24.22 11.76
CA ILE A 98 8.91 23.13 12.52
C ILE A 98 9.88 22.03 12.96
N GLN A 99 11.10 21.98 12.42
CA GLN A 99 12.13 20.98 12.73
C GLN A 99 13.44 21.64 13.13
N GLY A 100 14.35 20.87 13.75
CA GLY A 100 15.68 21.28 14.16
C GLY A 100 16.75 20.35 13.59
N GLY A 101 17.73 19.94 14.46
CA GLY A 101 18.84 19.09 14.07
C GLY A 101 18.37 17.75 13.46
N PRO A 102 18.84 17.41 12.24
CA PRO A 102 18.41 16.19 11.57
C PRO A 102 19.12 14.93 12.13
N LEU A 103 18.45 13.79 11.99
CA LEU A 103 19.02 12.49 12.34
C LEU A 103 19.95 12.01 11.20
N MET A 104 21.26 12.22 11.35
CA MET A 104 22.24 11.95 10.29
C MET A 104 22.31 10.48 9.89
N HIS A 105 22.09 9.53 10.81
CA HIS A 105 22.01 8.10 10.50
C HIS A 105 20.81 7.78 9.58
N VAL A 106 19.70 8.49 9.74
CA VAL A 106 18.53 8.35 8.83
C VAL A 106 18.87 8.90 7.45
N ILE A 107 19.58 10.04 7.38
CA ILE A 107 19.99 10.62 6.08
C ILE A 107 20.97 9.68 5.37
N ALA A 108 21.95 9.11 6.07
CA ALA A 108 22.86 8.13 5.50
C ALA A 108 22.12 6.87 5.00
N ALA A 109 21.17 6.37 5.79
CA ALA A 109 20.33 5.23 5.39
C ALA A 109 19.44 5.54 4.19
N LYS A 110 18.91 6.78 4.04
CA LYS A 110 18.21 7.21 2.83
C LYS A 110 19.11 7.17 1.61
N ALA A 111 20.35 7.63 1.72
CA ALA A 111 21.31 7.63 0.61
C ALA A 111 21.59 6.19 0.12
N VAL A 112 21.76 5.23 1.04
CA VAL A 112 21.92 3.81 0.71
C VAL A 112 20.66 3.28 -0.01
N ALA A 113 19.47 3.52 0.56
CA ALA A 113 18.22 3.04 0.00
C ALA A 113 17.95 3.61 -1.41
N PHE A 114 18.30 4.87 -1.66
CA PHE A 114 18.15 5.47 -2.99
C PHE A 114 19.17 4.90 -3.98
N GLY A 115 20.41 4.64 -3.52
CA GLY A 115 21.40 3.93 -4.32
C GLY A 115 20.93 2.52 -4.72
N GLU A 116 20.27 1.79 -3.81
CA GLU A 116 19.64 0.50 -4.11
C GLU A 116 18.47 0.64 -5.09
N ALA A 117 17.61 1.65 -4.91
CA ALA A 117 16.45 1.88 -5.78
C ALA A 117 16.82 2.23 -7.24
N LEU A 118 18.05 2.69 -7.49
CA LEU A 118 18.58 2.96 -8.82
C LEU A 118 19.10 1.70 -9.55
N ARG A 119 19.20 0.56 -8.86
CA ARG A 119 19.75 -0.66 -9.41
C ARG A 119 18.71 -1.41 -10.26
N PRO A 120 19.16 -2.21 -11.25
CA PRO A 120 18.28 -3.05 -12.06
C PRO A 120 17.52 -4.11 -11.24
N ASP A 121 18.12 -4.63 -10.17
CA ASP A 121 17.51 -5.63 -9.27
C ASP A 121 16.30 -5.06 -8.52
N PHE A 122 16.34 -3.78 -8.14
CA PHE A 122 15.18 -3.11 -7.56
C PHE A 122 13.99 -3.04 -8.54
N LYS A 123 14.27 -2.79 -9.82
CA LYS A 123 13.22 -2.82 -10.84
C LYS A 123 12.61 -4.22 -10.98
N GLN A 124 13.41 -5.28 -10.94
CA GLN A 124 12.91 -6.66 -10.98
C GLN A 124 12.06 -6.96 -9.73
N TYR A 125 12.52 -6.53 -8.56
CA TYR A 125 11.76 -6.64 -7.32
C TYR A 125 10.38 -5.99 -7.43
N ILE A 126 10.29 -4.76 -7.92
CA ILE A 126 8.99 -4.04 -8.05
C ILE A 126 8.06 -4.74 -9.06
N LYS A 127 8.59 -5.26 -10.17
CA LYS A 127 7.80 -6.07 -11.09
C LYS A 127 7.22 -7.31 -10.41
N GLN A 128 8.02 -7.99 -9.59
CA GLN A 128 7.56 -9.14 -8.82
C GLN A 128 6.52 -8.75 -7.78
N VAL A 129 6.68 -7.61 -7.12
CA VAL A 129 5.68 -7.05 -6.18
C VAL A 129 4.32 -6.91 -6.85
N ILE A 130 4.26 -6.33 -8.05
CA ILE A 130 3.01 -6.15 -8.79
C ILE A 130 2.40 -7.50 -9.19
N LYS A 131 3.19 -8.42 -9.74
CA LYS A 131 2.72 -9.76 -10.12
C LYS A 131 2.15 -10.53 -8.95
N ASN A 132 2.82 -10.47 -7.81
CA ASN A 132 2.37 -11.10 -6.56
C ASN A 132 1.05 -10.52 -6.07
N ALA A 133 0.88 -9.19 -6.15
CA ALA A 133 -0.38 -8.54 -5.80
C ALA A 133 -1.52 -8.96 -6.73
N GLN A 134 -1.25 -9.05 -8.04
CA GLN A 134 -2.23 -9.54 -9.03
C GLN A 134 -2.61 -10.99 -8.78
N ALA A 135 -1.64 -11.88 -8.53
CA ALA A 135 -1.88 -13.29 -8.24
C ALA A 135 -2.75 -13.48 -6.97
N LEU A 136 -2.49 -12.68 -5.93
CA LEU A 136 -3.32 -12.65 -4.73
C LEU A 136 -4.74 -12.18 -5.04
N SER A 137 -4.89 -11.08 -5.80
CA SER A 137 -6.18 -10.54 -6.19
C SER A 137 -7.02 -11.57 -6.98
N ASP A 138 -6.42 -12.20 -7.97
CA ASP A 138 -7.10 -13.20 -8.81
C ASP A 138 -7.61 -14.38 -7.97
N GLU A 139 -6.83 -14.85 -7.00
CA GLU A 139 -7.21 -15.96 -6.14
C GLU A 139 -8.36 -15.57 -5.20
N LEU A 140 -8.32 -14.35 -4.62
CA LEU A 140 -9.38 -13.85 -3.75
C LEU A 140 -10.71 -13.71 -4.50
N ILE A 141 -10.68 -13.20 -5.75
CA ILE A 141 -11.87 -13.09 -6.62
C ILE A 141 -12.43 -14.48 -6.94
N LYS A 142 -11.58 -15.47 -7.28
CA LYS A 142 -12.02 -16.86 -7.50
C LYS A 142 -12.69 -17.47 -6.28
N GLY A 143 -12.25 -17.11 -5.09
CA GLY A 143 -12.84 -17.55 -3.82
C GLY A 143 -14.12 -16.79 -3.42
N GLY A 144 -14.64 -15.92 -4.29
CA GLY A 144 -15.89 -15.20 -4.05
C GLY A 144 -15.77 -13.97 -3.15
N LEU A 145 -14.53 -13.47 -2.93
CA LEU A 145 -14.31 -12.15 -2.35
C LEU A 145 -14.26 -11.11 -3.48
N ASP A 146 -14.73 -9.90 -3.22
CA ASP A 146 -14.56 -8.80 -4.16
C ASP A 146 -13.31 -7.99 -3.81
N THR A 147 -12.49 -7.69 -4.82
CA THR A 147 -11.44 -6.69 -4.69
C THR A 147 -11.94 -5.39 -5.29
N VAL A 148 -11.90 -4.32 -4.51
CA VAL A 148 -12.34 -3.00 -5.00
C VAL A 148 -11.63 -2.68 -6.32
N THR A 149 -12.42 -2.34 -7.36
CA THR A 149 -11.99 -2.17 -8.76
C THR A 149 -11.65 -3.48 -9.51
N HIS A 150 -12.03 -4.66 -8.99
CA HIS A 150 -11.83 -5.98 -9.63
C HIS A 150 -10.37 -6.22 -10.05
N GLY A 151 -9.43 -5.97 -9.14
CA GLY A 151 -8.01 -6.20 -9.37
C GLY A 151 -7.10 -5.09 -8.86
N THR A 152 -5.82 -5.16 -9.22
CA THR A 152 -4.83 -4.14 -8.86
C THR A 152 -3.80 -3.94 -9.97
N ASP A 153 -3.38 -2.69 -10.14
CA ASP A 153 -2.23 -2.28 -10.98
C ASP A 153 -0.98 -2.04 -10.12
N THR A 154 -1.10 -2.19 -8.79
CA THR A 154 -0.08 -1.78 -7.82
C THR A 154 0.31 -2.91 -6.86
N HIS A 155 0.91 -2.55 -5.75
CA HIS A 155 1.32 -3.45 -4.67
C HIS A 155 0.24 -3.69 -3.60
N VAL A 156 -0.89 -2.98 -3.68
CA VAL A 156 -1.93 -2.95 -2.65
C VAL A 156 -3.26 -3.44 -3.20
N LEU A 157 -4.04 -4.08 -2.34
CA LEU A 157 -5.39 -4.56 -2.59
C LEU A 157 -6.31 -4.02 -1.49
N LEU A 158 -7.50 -3.62 -1.87
CA LEU A 158 -8.60 -3.37 -0.95
C LEU A 158 -9.66 -4.43 -1.21
N VAL A 159 -9.89 -5.29 -0.22
CA VAL A 159 -10.83 -6.40 -0.32
C VAL A 159 -12.14 -6.01 0.36
N ASP A 160 -13.25 -6.19 -0.34
CA ASP A 160 -14.60 -6.00 0.17
C ASP A 160 -15.10 -7.33 0.74
N LEU A 161 -15.46 -7.34 2.01
CA LEU A 161 -15.92 -8.52 2.75
C LEU A 161 -17.45 -8.65 2.77
N ARG A 162 -18.17 -7.65 2.25
CA ARG A 162 -19.65 -7.65 2.24
C ARG A 162 -20.26 -8.85 1.53
N PRO A 163 -19.67 -9.38 0.42
CA PRO A 163 -20.19 -10.61 -0.21
C PRO A 163 -20.22 -11.83 0.70
N LYS A 164 -19.34 -11.88 1.70
CA LYS A 164 -19.26 -12.97 2.70
C LYS A 164 -19.98 -12.64 4.01
N GLY A 165 -20.52 -11.42 4.16
CA GLY A 165 -21.24 -10.99 5.36
C GLY A 165 -20.38 -10.80 6.61
N VAL A 166 -19.05 -10.76 6.48
CA VAL A 166 -18.12 -10.58 7.61
C VAL A 166 -17.61 -9.15 7.71
N LYS A 167 -17.11 -8.74 8.90
CA LYS A 167 -16.65 -7.39 9.17
C LYS A 167 -15.13 -7.30 9.15
N GLY A 168 -14.62 -6.10 8.81
CA GLY A 168 -13.18 -5.87 8.70
C GLY A 168 -12.42 -6.09 10.02
N ASN A 169 -12.93 -5.59 11.13
CA ASN A 169 -12.31 -5.75 12.45
C ASN A 169 -12.25 -7.21 12.92
N THR A 170 -13.27 -8.00 12.64
CA THR A 170 -13.31 -9.44 12.97
C THR A 170 -12.33 -10.21 12.08
N THR A 171 -12.34 -9.91 10.77
CA THR A 171 -11.41 -10.54 9.81
C THR A 171 -9.95 -10.20 10.10
N GLU A 172 -9.63 -8.93 10.42
CA GLU A 172 -8.29 -8.49 10.82
C GLU A 172 -7.74 -9.34 11.98
N LYS A 173 -8.54 -9.52 13.04
CA LYS A 173 -8.15 -10.31 14.22
C LYS A 173 -8.01 -11.81 13.92
N ALA A 174 -8.91 -12.38 13.13
CA ALA A 174 -8.85 -13.79 12.76
C ALA A 174 -7.61 -14.10 11.90
N LEU A 175 -7.31 -13.25 10.93
CA LEU A 175 -6.10 -13.38 10.12
C LEU A 175 -4.83 -13.16 10.94
N GLU A 176 -4.83 -12.25 11.93
CA GLU A 176 -3.71 -12.07 12.86
C GLU A 176 -3.45 -13.34 13.67
N ARG A 177 -4.50 -14.00 14.21
CA ARG A 177 -4.37 -15.29 14.90
C ARG A 177 -3.86 -16.39 13.98
N ALA A 178 -4.22 -16.34 12.69
CA ALA A 178 -3.71 -17.23 11.65
C ALA A 178 -2.32 -16.83 11.10
N HIS A 179 -1.64 -15.86 11.71
CA HIS A 179 -0.33 -15.32 11.32
C HIS A 179 -0.28 -14.66 9.94
N ILE A 180 -1.43 -14.18 9.45
CA ILE A 180 -1.52 -13.37 8.24
C ILE A 180 -1.82 -11.91 8.62
N THR A 181 -0.83 -11.05 8.50
CA THR A 181 -0.97 -9.64 8.88
C THR A 181 -1.71 -8.84 7.82
N CYS A 182 -2.80 -8.19 8.21
CA CYS A 182 -3.50 -7.19 7.41
C CYS A 182 -3.99 -6.05 8.30
N ASN A 183 -4.70 -5.08 7.73
CA ASN A 183 -5.48 -4.13 8.52
C ASN A 183 -6.90 -4.01 7.99
N LYS A 184 -7.87 -3.82 8.90
CA LYS A 184 -9.22 -3.41 8.53
C LYS A 184 -9.18 -2.09 7.79
N ASN A 185 -10.03 -1.93 6.78
CA ASN A 185 -10.08 -0.73 5.95
C ASN A 185 -11.50 -0.48 5.45
N GLY A 186 -11.92 0.78 5.47
CA GLY A 186 -13.19 1.14 4.84
C GLY A 186 -13.16 0.89 3.35
N VAL A 187 -14.28 0.43 2.80
CA VAL A 187 -14.51 0.32 1.36
C VAL A 187 -15.29 1.55 0.85
N PRO A 188 -15.33 1.83 -0.45
CA PRO A 188 -16.15 2.90 -0.99
C PRO A 188 -17.62 2.76 -0.54
N PHE A 189 -18.17 3.88 -0.02
CA PHE A 189 -19.53 3.93 0.53
C PHE A 189 -19.79 2.91 1.64
N ASP A 190 -18.79 2.70 2.48
CA ASP A 190 -18.85 1.73 3.58
C ASP A 190 -19.99 2.09 4.55
N PRO A 191 -20.95 1.17 4.83
CA PRO A 191 -22.02 1.41 5.79
C PRO A 191 -21.53 1.32 7.24
N GLU A 192 -20.35 0.76 7.49
CA GLU A 192 -19.81 0.54 8.82
C GLU A 192 -19.01 1.74 9.34
N LYS A 193 -18.93 1.85 10.68
CA LYS A 193 -18.09 2.85 11.33
C LYS A 193 -16.59 2.55 11.10
N PRO A 194 -15.71 3.56 11.14
CA PRO A 194 -14.25 3.37 10.95
C PRO A 194 -13.58 2.35 11.89
N ALA A 195 -14.15 2.12 13.08
CA ALA A 195 -13.65 1.13 14.02
C ALA A 195 -13.98 -0.32 13.63
N VAL A 196 -14.96 -0.52 12.75
CA VAL A 196 -15.46 -1.83 12.30
C VAL A 196 -15.01 -2.12 10.88
N THR A 197 -15.42 -1.30 9.92
CA THR A 197 -15.19 -1.39 8.46
C THR A 197 -15.79 -2.63 7.80
N SER A 198 -15.95 -2.58 6.48
CA SER A 198 -16.44 -3.71 5.67
C SER A 198 -15.34 -4.33 4.81
N GLY A 199 -14.09 -3.93 4.98
CA GLY A 199 -12.98 -4.44 4.18
C GLY A 199 -11.69 -4.62 4.96
N ILE A 200 -10.72 -5.21 4.26
CA ILE A 200 -9.32 -5.33 4.69
C ILE A 200 -8.39 -4.85 3.59
N ARG A 201 -7.23 -4.32 3.99
CA ARG A 201 -6.16 -3.95 3.06
C ARG A 201 -5.03 -4.96 3.14
N LEU A 202 -4.62 -5.44 1.97
CA LEU A 202 -3.52 -6.38 1.77
C LEU A 202 -2.45 -5.76 0.88
N GLY A 203 -1.24 -6.32 0.91
CA GLY A 203 -0.15 -5.88 0.05
C GLY A 203 0.95 -6.93 -0.08
N SER A 204 1.72 -6.84 -1.15
CA SER A 204 2.72 -7.83 -1.53
C SER A 204 4.19 -7.50 -1.20
N PRO A 205 4.62 -6.24 -0.90
CA PRO A 205 6.03 -5.90 -0.82
C PRO A 205 6.84 -6.71 0.21
N ALA A 206 6.28 -6.92 1.41
CA ALA A 206 6.99 -7.62 2.49
C ALA A 206 7.23 -9.11 2.15
N GLY A 207 6.21 -9.81 1.64
CA GLY A 207 6.35 -11.20 1.18
C GLY A 207 7.30 -11.33 0.00
N THR A 208 7.24 -10.39 -0.95
CA THR A 208 8.16 -10.37 -2.10
C THR A 208 9.61 -10.12 -1.66
N THR A 209 9.84 -9.21 -0.70
CA THR A 209 11.18 -8.99 -0.11
C THR A 209 11.70 -10.27 0.57
N ARG A 210 10.81 -11.05 1.17
CA ARG A 210 11.14 -12.33 1.80
C ARG A 210 11.49 -13.42 0.79
N GLY A 211 11.06 -13.29 -0.46
CA GLY A 211 11.31 -14.23 -1.54
C GLY A 211 10.07 -14.95 -2.07
N PHE A 212 8.87 -14.58 -1.62
CA PHE A 212 7.62 -15.19 -2.07
C PHE A 212 7.35 -14.88 -3.56
N ASP A 213 6.89 -15.88 -4.28
CA ASP A 213 6.46 -15.79 -5.68
C ASP A 213 4.92 -15.74 -5.84
N GLU A 214 4.42 -15.76 -7.08
CA GLU A 214 2.99 -15.73 -7.38
C GLU A 214 2.25 -16.95 -6.84
N ASN A 215 2.90 -18.13 -6.74
CA ASN A 215 2.26 -19.35 -6.21
C ASN A 215 2.09 -19.26 -4.70
N ASP A 216 3.08 -18.69 -4.01
CA ASP A 216 2.99 -18.42 -2.57
C ASP A 216 1.85 -17.43 -2.29
N PHE A 217 1.72 -16.37 -3.10
CA PHE A 217 0.64 -15.40 -2.94
C PHE A 217 -0.74 -15.96 -3.29
N ARG A 218 -0.86 -16.89 -4.26
CA ARG A 218 -2.10 -17.64 -4.46
C ARG A 218 -2.42 -18.52 -3.25
N GLN A 219 -1.42 -19.15 -2.65
CA GLN A 219 -1.64 -19.95 -1.44
C GLN A 219 -2.10 -19.05 -0.27
N ILE A 220 -1.50 -17.89 -0.09
CA ILE A 220 -1.97 -16.90 0.89
C ILE A 220 -3.42 -16.49 0.62
N GLY A 221 -3.78 -16.29 -0.65
CA GLY A 221 -5.17 -16.02 -1.04
C GLY A 221 -6.14 -17.12 -0.61
N ARG A 222 -5.79 -18.40 -0.84
CA ARG A 222 -6.59 -19.54 -0.40
C ARG A 222 -6.77 -19.57 1.12
N TRP A 223 -5.72 -19.33 1.89
CA TRP A 223 -5.80 -19.26 3.34
C TRP A 223 -6.68 -18.11 3.84
N ILE A 224 -6.60 -16.94 3.20
CA ILE A 224 -7.48 -15.82 3.53
C ILE A 224 -8.94 -16.18 3.28
N ILE A 225 -9.24 -16.84 2.14
CA ILE A 225 -10.58 -17.31 1.82
C ILE A 225 -11.07 -18.32 2.86
N GLU A 226 -10.23 -19.30 3.24
CA GLU A 226 -10.57 -20.33 4.22
C GLU A 226 -10.90 -19.71 5.58
N VAL A 227 -10.12 -18.75 6.05
CA VAL A 227 -10.39 -18.06 7.33
C VAL A 227 -11.67 -17.22 7.23
N VAL A 228 -11.91 -16.53 6.11
CA VAL A 228 -13.10 -15.69 5.92
C VAL A 228 -14.36 -16.55 5.80
N ASP A 229 -14.31 -17.67 5.08
CA ASP A 229 -15.43 -18.59 4.96
C ASP A 229 -15.76 -19.25 6.31
N GLY A 230 -14.73 -19.65 7.06
CA GLY A 230 -14.92 -20.15 8.41
C GLY A 230 -15.57 -19.12 9.36
N LEU A 231 -15.22 -17.84 9.25
CA LEU A 231 -15.87 -16.76 9.98
C LEU A 231 -17.35 -16.59 9.58
N ALA A 232 -17.64 -16.69 8.28
CA ALA A 232 -19.00 -16.57 7.77
C ALA A 232 -19.91 -17.72 8.24
N GLU A 233 -19.36 -18.94 8.33
CA GLU A 233 -20.10 -20.14 8.70
C GLU A 233 -20.24 -20.32 10.21
N ASN A 234 -19.17 -20.08 10.97
CA ASN A 234 -19.07 -20.46 12.39
C ASN A 234 -19.05 -19.26 13.36
N GLY A 235 -18.94 -18.03 12.83
CA GLY A 235 -18.69 -16.84 13.64
C GLY A 235 -17.27 -16.78 14.23
N GLU A 236 -16.98 -15.74 14.97
CA GLU A 236 -15.63 -15.47 15.51
C GLU A 236 -15.19 -16.56 16.52
N GLU A 237 -16.09 -17.02 17.39
CA GLU A 237 -15.77 -18.02 18.42
C GLU A 237 -15.60 -19.43 17.84
N GLY A 238 -16.29 -19.76 16.74
CA GLY A 238 -16.25 -21.07 16.10
C GLY A 238 -15.12 -21.28 15.12
N ASN A 239 -14.33 -20.25 14.79
CA ASN A 239 -13.32 -20.29 13.72
C ASN A 239 -11.92 -20.77 14.16
N SER A 240 -11.70 -21.02 15.43
CA SER A 240 -10.37 -21.31 16.01
C SER A 240 -9.65 -22.51 15.37
N ALA A 241 -10.35 -23.54 14.99
CA ALA A 241 -9.75 -24.72 14.34
C ALA A 241 -9.19 -24.38 12.95
N VAL A 242 -9.91 -23.57 12.17
CA VAL A 242 -9.48 -23.10 10.85
C VAL A 242 -8.25 -22.19 10.99
N GLU A 243 -8.30 -21.25 11.94
CA GLU A 243 -7.21 -20.31 12.19
C GLU A 243 -5.92 -21.04 12.60
N GLU A 244 -5.98 -22.04 13.47
CA GLU A 244 -4.81 -22.80 13.93
C GLU A 244 -4.23 -23.69 12.80
N LYS A 245 -5.08 -24.30 11.97
CA LYS A 245 -4.65 -25.01 10.76
C LYS A 245 -3.88 -24.07 9.84
N VAL A 246 -4.47 -22.93 9.47
CA VAL A 246 -3.85 -21.95 8.58
C VAL A 246 -2.55 -21.41 9.16
N LYS A 247 -2.51 -21.10 10.45
CA LYS A 247 -1.31 -20.68 11.18
C LYS A 247 -0.15 -21.67 11.02
N SER A 248 -0.42 -22.96 11.17
CA SER A 248 0.58 -24.03 10.99
C SER A 248 1.12 -24.06 9.56
N GLU A 249 0.24 -23.91 8.56
CA GLU A 249 0.61 -23.92 7.16
C GLU A 249 1.41 -22.64 6.78
N VAL A 250 1.03 -21.48 7.31
CA VAL A 250 1.78 -20.21 7.17
C VAL A 250 3.17 -20.35 7.78
N ALA A 251 3.30 -20.95 8.96
CA ALA A 251 4.61 -21.20 9.59
C ALA A 251 5.49 -22.08 8.71
N THR A 252 4.91 -23.11 8.10
CA THR A 252 5.60 -24.03 7.18
C THR A 252 6.09 -23.30 5.92
N LEU A 253 5.26 -22.41 5.33
CA LEU A 253 5.69 -21.57 4.21
C LEU A 253 6.83 -20.64 4.63
N CYS A 254 6.66 -19.94 5.75
CA CYS A 254 7.65 -18.99 6.26
C CYS A 254 9.00 -19.63 6.56
N ALA A 255 9.03 -20.90 6.97
CA ALA A 255 10.29 -21.63 7.25
C ALA A 255 11.14 -21.87 5.98
N LYS A 256 10.51 -21.90 4.79
CA LYS A 256 11.24 -21.99 3.50
C LYS A 256 12.00 -20.70 3.15
N TYR A 257 11.59 -19.58 3.73
CA TYR A 257 12.11 -18.25 3.44
C TYR A 257 12.54 -17.56 4.74
N PRO A 258 13.60 -18.03 5.41
CA PRO A 258 14.05 -17.45 6.68
C PRO A 258 14.49 -16.00 6.48
N LEU A 259 14.14 -15.13 7.43
CA LEU A 259 14.68 -13.77 7.49
C LEU A 259 16.10 -13.82 8.05
N TYR A 260 17.02 -13.09 7.43
CA TYR A 260 18.41 -12.99 7.86
C TYR A 260 19.11 -14.35 8.04
N PRO A 261 19.14 -15.22 7.00
CA PRO A 261 19.63 -16.59 7.14
C PRO A 261 21.11 -16.69 7.55
N ASN A 262 21.86 -15.57 7.47
CA ASN A 262 23.29 -15.50 7.78
C ASN A 262 23.59 -14.69 9.07
N LEU A 263 22.57 -14.38 9.88
CA LEU A 263 22.72 -13.73 11.18
C LEU A 263 22.61 -14.74 12.32
#